data_9206d14b5e84a79533e44d4813b9b7e3
#
_entry.id   9206d14b5e84a79533e44d4813b9b7e3
#
_cell.length_a   1.000
_cell.length_b   1.000
_cell.length_c   1.000
_cell.angle_alpha   90.00
_cell.angle_beta   90.00
_cell.angle_gamma   90.00
#
_symmetry.space_group_name_H-M   'P 1'
#
loop_
_entity.id
_entity.type
_entity.pdbx_description
1 polymer ?
#
loop_
_entity_poly.entity_id
_entity_poly.type
_entity_poly.pdbx_seq_one_letter_code
_entity_poly.pdbx_strand_id
1 'polypeptide(L)' 'MASVNVNIRMDADLKKEFEEFCSNVGMNMTTAFTIFARRTVRENRIPFEVSA' A
#
# COMPACT_ATOMS: atom_id res chain seq x y z
N MET A 1 -6.55 -8.50 -17.89
CA MET A 1 -5.18 -8.07 -17.65
C MET A 1 -4.46 -9.07 -16.77
N ALA A 2 -3.20 -9.33 -17.06
CA ALA A 2 -2.42 -10.25 -16.27
C ALA A 2 -2.00 -9.62 -14.95
N SER A 3 -2.01 -10.41 -13.89
CA SER A 3 -1.52 -9.97 -12.59
C SER A 3 -0.09 -10.47 -12.42
N VAL A 4 0.74 -9.65 -11.83
CA VAL A 4 2.11 -10.03 -11.50
C VAL A 4 2.36 -9.80 -10.03
N ASN A 5 3.35 -10.51 -9.49
CA ASN A 5 3.70 -10.38 -8.08
C ASN A 5 4.65 -9.21 -7.88
N VAL A 6 4.43 -8.48 -6.79
CA VAL A 6 5.32 -7.41 -6.37
C VAL A 6 5.84 -7.77 -4.99
N ASN A 7 7.16 -7.84 -4.85
CA ASN A 7 7.79 -8.18 -3.58
C ASN A 7 8.27 -6.91 -2.90
N ILE A 8 7.83 -6.72 -1.66
CA ILE A 8 8.18 -5.53 -0.88
C ILE A 8 8.86 -5.98 0.41
N ARG A 9 10.05 -5.45 0.66
CA ARG A 9 10.73 -5.68 1.94
C ARG A 9 10.28 -4.59 2.91
N MET A 10 9.82 -5.01 4.08
CA MET A 10 9.27 -4.10 5.05
C MET A 10 9.67 -4.53 6.46
N ASP A 11 9.84 -3.57 7.34
CA ASP A 11 10.09 -3.85 8.75
C ASP A 11 8.94 -4.68 9.32
N ALA A 12 9.28 -5.70 10.13
CA ALA A 12 8.26 -6.62 10.63
C ALA A 12 7.20 -5.94 11.50
N ASP A 13 7.63 -5.00 12.33
CA ASP A 13 6.68 -4.29 13.20
C ASP A 13 5.76 -3.40 12.38
N LEU A 14 6.32 -2.71 11.39
CA LEU A 14 5.52 -1.86 10.51
C LEU A 14 4.52 -2.71 9.73
N LYS A 15 4.95 -3.87 9.24
CA LYS A 15 4.04 -4.77 8.51
C LYS A 15 2.86 -5.16 9.38
N LYS A 16 3.12 -5.50 10.64
CA LYS A 16 2.07 -5.90 11.57
C LYS A 16 1.10 -4.76 11.83
N GLU A 17 1.60 -3.56 12.06
CA GLU A 17 0.76 -2.39 12.28
C GLU A 17 -0.09 -2.07 11.06
N PHE A 18 0.50 -2.19 9.88
CA PHE A 18 -0.21 -1.94 8.64
C PHE A 18 -1.31 -2.98 8.40
N GLU A 19 -1.01 -4.25 8.69
CA GLU A 19 -2.01 -5.30 8.58
C GLU A 19 -3.19 -5.05 9.52
N GLU A 20 -2.91 -4.60 10.73
CA GLU A 20 -3.97 -4.28 11.69
C GLU A 20 -4.83 -3.14 11.20
N PHE A 21 -4.21 -2.09 10.66
CA PHE A 21 -4.95 -0.97 10.09
C PHE A 21 -5.85 -1.44 8.95
N CYS A 22 -5.31 -2.24 8.04
CA CYS A 22 -6.10 -2.72 6.90
C CYS A 22 -7.29 -3.56 7.37
N SER A 23 -7.07 -4.41 8.37
CA SER A 23 -8.14 -5.22 8.92
C SER A 23 -9.24 -4.35 9.54
N ASN A 24 -8.85 -3.30 10.25
CA ASN A 24 -9.80 -2.41 10.91
C ASN A 24 -10.70 -1.65 9.93
N VAL A 25 -10.18 -1.35 8.75
CA VAL A 25 -10.99 -0.66 7.73
C VAL A 25 -11.58 -1.62 6.71
N GLY A 26 -11.43 -2.92 6.91
CA GLY A 26 -12.06 -3.93 6.07
C GLY A 26 -11.38 -4.19 4.74
N MET A 27 -10.07 -4.02 4.67
CA MET A 27 -9.33 -4.33 3.44
C MET A 27 -8.10 -5.18 3.77
N ASN A 28 -7.49 -5.76 2.73
CA ASN A 28 -6.23 -6.46 2.90
C ASN A 28 -5.09 -5.58 2.36
N MET A 29 -3.84 -6.02 2.59
CA MET A 29 -2.68 -5.25 2.19
C MET A 29 -2.60 -5.07 0.68
N THR A 30 -2.96 -6.09 -0.08
CA THR A 30 -2.94 -6.00 -1.54
C THR A 30 -3.85 -4.90 -2.02
N THR A 31 -5.05 -4.81 -1.47
CA THR A 31 -6.01 -3.76 -1.82
C THR A 31 -5.45 -2.39 -1.46
N ALA A 32 -4.86 -2.25 -0.27
CA ALA A 32 -4.31 -0.98 0.17
C ALA A 32 -3.19 -0.51 -0.77
N PHE A 33 -2.28 -1.40 -1.14
CA PHE A 33 -1.20 -1.05 -2.06
C PHE A 33 -1.73 -0.73 -3.45
N THR A 34 -2.75 -1.45 -3.90
CA THR A 34 -3.34 -1.21 -5.20
C THR A 34 -3.99 0.17 -5.26
N ILE A 35 -4.71 0.55 -4.21
CA ILE A 35 -5.34 1.86 -4.12
C ILE A 35 -4.28 2.96 -4.19
N PHE A 36 -3.20 2.80 -3.43
CA PHE A 36 -2.10 3.75 -3.43
C PHE A 36 -1.49 3.87 -4.82
N ALA A 37 -1.20 2.73 -5.44
CA ALA A 37 -0.58 2.74 -6.76
C ALA A 37 -1.45 3.41 -7.80
N ARG A 38 -2.75 3.11 -7.79
CA ARG A 38 -3.68 3.72 -8.75
C ARG A 38 -3.76 5.23 -8.57
N ARG A 39 -3.82 5.69 -7.33
CA ARG A 39 -3.89 7.13 -7.06
C ARG A 39 -2.61 7.82 -7.49
N THR A 40 -1.47 7.21 -7.20
CA THR A 40 -0.17 7.76 -7.55
C THR A 40 -0.02 7.89 -9.07
N VAL A 41 -0.40 6.86 -9.81
CA VAL A 41 -0.30 6.88 -11.26
C VAL A 41 -1.25 7.91 -11.86
N ARG A 42 -2.47 7.98 -11.35
CA ARG A 42 -3.48 8.91 -11.87
C ARG A 42 -3.05 10.36 -11.68
N GLU A 43 -2.50 10.68 -10.52
CA GLU A 43 -2.08 12.05 -10.20
C GLU A 43 -0.64 12.33 -10.60
N ASN A 44 0.08 11.29 -11.00
CA ASN A 44 1.50 11.38 -11.36
C ASN A 44 2.35 12.00 -10.25
N ARG A 45 2.01 11.65 -9.00
CA ARG A 45 2.76 12.09 -7.82
C ARG A 45 2.37 11.23 -6.63
N ILE A 46 3.20 11.24 -5.59
CA ILE A 46 2.84 10.62 -4.33
C ILE A 46 1.74 11.48 -3.69
N PRO A 47 0.60 10.90 -3.30
CA PRO A 47 -0.57 11.66 -2.82
C PRO A 47 -0.44 12.17 -1.38
N PHE A 48 0.76 12.40 -0.92
CA PHE A 48 1.03 12.97 0.39
C PHE A 48 2.46 13.50 0.41
N GLU A 49 2.75 14.30 1.43
CA GLU A 49 4.09 14.85 1.56
C GLU A 49 5.07 13.76 1.97
N VAL A 50 6.17 13.64 1.23
CA VAL A 50 7.22 12.67 1.53
C VAL A 50 8.24 13.34 2.44
N SER A 51 8.39 12.80 3.66
CA SER A 51 9.36 13.31 4.60
C SER A 51 10.16 12.16 5.20
N ALA A 52 11.40 12.42 5.54
CA ALA A 52 12.28 11.41 6.11
C ALA A 52 11.99 11.21 7.60
#